data_f0825a5b1e1439b99769281a61d52f05
#
_entry.id   f0825a5b1e1439b99769281a61d52f05
#
_cell.length_a   1.000
_cell.length_b   1.000
_cell.length_c   1.000
_cell.angle_alpha   90.00
_cell.angle_beta   90.00
_cell.angle_gamma   90.00
#
_symmetry.space_group_name_H-M   'P 1'
#
loop_
_entity.id
_entity.type
_entity.pdbx_description
1 polymer ?
#
loop_
_entity_poly.entity_id
_entity_poly.type
_entity_poly.pdbx_seq_one_letter_code
_entity_poly.pdbx_strand_id
1 'polypeptide(L)'
;MVLDPLDVFAALQELHRLLPVPTLVIHTKDWGVVYGENVFQYAKSLKSGITMATTRFRFGDDFSHSDYLETEGLSSDMENLFFVAGLRQLIGEKVYCLPSFQVKEINVTNVGLGDSFVGGFLSGLVER
;
A
#
# COMPACT_ATOMS: atom_id res chain seq x y z
N MET A 1 -6.59 14.78 3.69
CA MET A 1 -6.47 14.64 5.16
C MET A 1 -5.12 14.02 5.50
N VAL A 2 -4.37 14.68 6.35
CA VAL A 2 -3.08 14.17 6.80
C VAL A 2 -3.31 13.36 8.08
N LEU A 3 -2.95 12.08 8.03
CA LEU A 3 -3.05 11.21 9.20
C LEU A 3 -1.78 11.34 10.05
N ASP A 4 -1.98 11.29 11.37
CA ASP A 4 -0.87 11.30 12.30
C ASP A 4 -0.31 9.87 12.44
N PRO A 5 0.99 9.67 12.24
CA PRO A 5 1.59 8.33 12.43
C PRO A 5 1.32 7.73 13.81
N LEU A 6 1.23 8.56 14.86
CA LEU A 6 0.91 8.08 16.21
C LEU A 6 -0.47 7.44 16.27
N ASP A 7 -1.47 8.05 15.63
CA ASP A 7 -2.84 7.53 15.62
C ASP A 7 -2.90 6.22 14.84
N VAL A 8 -2.21 6.14 13.72
CA VAL A 8 -2.17 4.92 12.92
C VAL A 8 -1.47 3.80 13.68
N PHE A 9 -0.37 4.10 14.36
CA PHE A 9 0.33 3.11 15.18
C PHE A 9 -0.57 2.57 16.29
N ALA A 10 -1.29 3.44 16.99
CA ALA A 10 -2.23 3.02 18.04
C ALA A 10 -3.31 2.11 17.45
N ALA A 11 -3.84 2.44 16.28
CA ALA A 11 -4.84 1.61 15.61
C ALA A 11 -4.28 0.24 15.21
N LEU A 12 -3.04 0.20 14.70
CA LEU A 12 -2.38 -1.06 14.33
C LEU A 12 -2.17 -1.95 15.55
N GLN A 13 -1.74 -1.37 16.67
CA GLN A 13 -1.55 -2.12 17.90
C GLN A 13 -2.88 -2.70 18.40
N GLU A 14 -3.96 -1.93 18.34
CA GLU A 14 -5.28 -2.39 18.78
C GLU A 14 -5.81 -3.49 17.85
N LEU A 15 -5.69 -3.32 16.54
CA LEU A 15 -6.09 -4.34 15.58
C LEU A 15 -5.32 -5.64 15.79
N HIS A 16 -4.02 -5.53 16.02
CA HIS A 16 -3.18 -6.71 16.20
C HIS A 16 -3.52 -7.43 17.51
N ARG A 17 -3.94 -6.67 18.52
CA ARG A 17 -4.41 -7.26 19.78
C ARG A 17 -5.71 -8.03 19.59
N LEU A 18 -6.60 -7.51 18.76
CA LEU A 18 -7.92 -8.12 18.51
C LEU A 18 -7.86 -9.30 17.54
N LEU A 19 -6.93 -9.25 16.59
CA LEU A 19 -6.81 -10.27 15.55
C LEU A 19 -5.55 -11.09 15.81
N PRO A 20 -5.68 -12.36 16.23
CA PRO A 20 -4.52 -13.19 16.59
C PRO A 20 -3.82 -13.75 15.35
N VAL A 21 -3.29 -12.87 14.52
CA VAL A 21 -2.54 -13.22 13.32
C VAL A 21 -1.12 -12.65 13.41
N PRO A 22 -0.11 -13.30 12.82
CA PRO A 22 1.26 -12.80 12.91
C PRO A 22 1.47 -11.49 12.15
N THR A 23 0.71 -11.24 11.10
CA THR A 23 0.93 -10.11 10.21
C THR A 23 -0.39 -9.54 9.73
N LEU A 24 -0.50 -8.21 9.75
CA LEU A 24 -1.63 -7.46 9.20
C LEU A 24 -1.18 -6.71 7.95
N VAL A 25 -2.06 -6.66 6.95
CA VAL A 25 -1.85 -5.84 5.75
C VAL A 25 -3.01 -4.86 5.63
N ILE A 26 -2.69 -3.58 5.56
CA ILE A 26 -3.69 -2.53 5.45
C ILE A 26 -3.39 -1.67 4.23
N HIS A 27 -4.39 -1.44 3.42
CA HIS A 27 -4.27 -0.64 2.22
C HIS A 27 -5.29 0.50 2.25
N THR A 28 -4.80 1.70 1.95
CA THR A 28 -5.64 2.87 1.71
C THR A 28 -5.28 3.47 0.36
N LYS A 29 -6.01 4.47 -0.08
CA LYS A 29 -5.66 5.16 -1.33
C LYS A 29 -4.32 5.88 -1.25
N ASP A 30 -3.85 6.19 -0.05
CA ASP A 30 -2.66 7.02 0.16
C ASP A 30 -1.41 6.22 0.50
N TRP A 31 -1.56 5.02 1.07
CA TRP A 31 -0.43 4.20 1.49
C TRP A 31 -0.84 2.75 1.73
N GLY A 32 0.16 1.88 1.81
CA GLY A 32 -0.02 0.49 2.23
C GLY A 32 0.93 0.16 3.36
N VAL A 33 0.49 -0.68 4.29
CA VAL A 33 1.24 -1.04 5.50
C VAL A 33 1.17 -2.54 5.72
N VAL A 34 2.33 -3.14 6.02
CA VAL A 34 2.43 -4.49 6.56
C VAL A 34 2.96 -4.35 7.98
N TYR A 35 2.22 -4.85 8.97
CA TYR A 35 2.55 -4.70 10.38
C TYR A 35 2.58 -6.06 11.06
N GLY A 36 3.62 -6.33 11.86
CA GLY A 36 3.74 -7.56 12.61
C GLY A 36 5.14 -8.16 12.49
N GLU A 37 5.22 -9.46 12.21
CA GLU A 37 6.48 -10.18 12.16
C GLU A 37 6.94 -10.40 10.72
N ASN A 38 8.27 -10.35 10.51
CA ASN A 38 8.90 -10.66 9.21
C ASN A 38 8.31 -9.85 8.06
N VAL A 39 8.04 -8.57 8.32
CA VAL A 39 7.29 -7.72 7.37
C VAL A 39 8.03 -7.49 6.05
N PHE A 40 9.36 -7.51 6.06
CA PHE A 40 10.15 -7.23 4.86
C PHE A 40 10.02 -8.30 3.78
N GLN A 41 9.59 -9.51 4.14
CA GLN A 41 9.33 -10.54 3.13
C GLN A 41 8.16 -10.17 2.21
N TYR A 42 7.34 -9.21 2.61
CA TYR A 42 6.18 -8.76 1.83
C TYR A 42 6.44 -7.47 1.04
N ALA A 43 7.69 -7.01 0.99
CA ALA A 43 8.03 -5.74 0.32
C ALA A 43 7.59 -5.72 -1.15
N LYS A 44 7.91 -6.76 -1.89
CA LYS A 44 7.53 -6.87 -3.31
C LYS A 44 6.01 -6.97 -3.46
N SER A 45 5.36 -7.74 -2.59
CA SER A 45 3.91 -7.92 -2.60
C SER A 45 3.18 -6.61 -2.35
N LEU A 46 3.66 -5.83 -1.38
CA LEU A 46 3.05 -4.54 -1.07
C LEU A 46 3.18 -3.58 -2.25
N LYS A 47 4.35 -3.51 -2.84
CA LYS A 47 4.57 -2.65 -4.01
C LYS A 47 3.69 -3.07 -5.18
N SER A 48 3.61 -4.37 -5.46
CA SER A 48 2.75 -4.88 -6.54
C SER A 48 1.28 -4.57 -6.30
N GLY A 49 0.83 -4.71 -5.06
CA GLY A 49 -0.55 -4.40 -4.69
C GLY A 49 -0.89 -2.93 -4.90
N ILE A 50 -0.03 -2.03 -4.42
CA ILE A 50 -0.22 -0.59 -4.59
C ILE A 50 -0.19 -0.21 -6.07
N THR A 51 0.75 -0.77 -6.83
CA THR A 51 0.88 -0.48 -8.25
C THR A 51 -0.35 -0.94 -9.02
N MET A 52 -0.86 -2.13 -8.73
CA MET A 52 -2.05 -2.66 -9.40
C MET A 52 -3.28 -1.80 -9.10
N ALA A 53 -3.49 -1.45 -7.83
CA ALA A 53 -4.61 -0.61 -7.44
C ALA A 53 -4.53 0.76 -8.09
N THR A 54 -3.34 1.36 -8.13
CA THR A 54 -3.14 2.67 -8.76
C THR A 54 -3.36 2.61 -10.28
N THR A 55 -2.90 1.54 -10.92
CA THR A 55 -3.10 1.35 -12.36
C THR A 55 -4.58 1.29 -12.69
N ARG A 56 -5.35 0.52 -11.90
CA ARG A 56 -6.78 0.44 -12.09
C ARG A 56 -7.45 1.80 -11.84
N PHE A 57 -7.02 2.52 -10.83
CA PHE A 57 -7.52 3.86 -10.55
C PHE A 57 -7.31 4.80 -11.74
N ARG A 58 -6.14 4.72 -12.39
CA ARG A 58 -5.79 5.60 -13.51
C ARG A 58 -6.50 5.23 -14.81
N PHE A 59 -6.61 3.95 -15.11
CA PHE A 59 -7.00 3.47 -16.44
C PHE A 59 -8.30 2.67 -16.47
N GLY A 60 -8.88 2.33 -15.32
CA GLY A 60 -10.10 1.54 -15.26
C GLY A 60 -9.84 0.05 -15.41
N ASP A 61 -10.90 -0.71 -15.75
CA ASP A 61 -10.84 -2.18 -15.79
C ASP A 61 -9.97 -2.73 -16.91
N ASP A 62 -9.85 -2.00 -18.00
CA ASP A 62 -9.22 -2.52 -19.21
C ASP A 62 -7.75 -2.11 -19.32
N PHE A 63 -7.09 -1.87 -18.21
CA PHE A 63 -5.70 -1.49 -18.25
C PHE A 63 -4.82 -2.62 -18.80
N SER A 64 -3.74 -2.23 -19.49
CA SER A 64 -2.79 -3.14 -20.10
C SER A 64 -1.57 -3.34 -19.19
N HIS A 65 -0.73 -4.31 -19.55
CA HIS A 65 0.55 -4.50 -18.86
C HIS A 65 1.44 -3.25 -18.99
N SER A 66 1.42 -2.57 -20.14
CA SER A 66 2.19 -1.34 -20.29
C SER A 66 1.69 -0.22 -19.40
N ASP A 67 0.39 -0.17 -19.12
CA ASP A 67 -0.17 0.79 -18.15
C ASP A 67 0.36 0.53 -16.74
N TYR A 68 0.47 -0.75 -16.37
CA TYR A 68 1.05 -1.14 -15.10
C TYR A 68 2.52 -0.70 -14.99
N LEU A 69 3.31 -0.93 -16.03
CA LEU A 69 4.71 -0.53 -16.05
C LEU A 69 4.88 0.98 -15.96
N GLU A 70 4.00 1.72 -16.63
CA GLU A 70 4.00 3.18 -16.55
C GLU A 70 3.71 3.65 -15.12
N THR A 71 2.72 3.04 -14.47
CA THR A 71 2.39 3.35 -13.07
C THR A 71 3.57 3.06 -12.15
N GLU A 72 4.22 1.93 -12.36
CA GLU A 72 5.37 1.52 -11.55
C GLU A 72 6.50 2.56 -11.58
N GLY A 73 6.63 3.29 -12.67
CA GLY A 73 7.64 4.33 -12.84
C GLY A 73 7.28 5.70 -12.28
N LEU A 74 6.08 5.87 -11.73
CA LEU A 74 5.67 7.16 -11.19
C LEU A 74 6.39 7.48 -9.88
N SER A 75 6.47 8.77 -9.58
CA SER A 75 7.00 9.25 -8.30
C SER A 75 6.00 9.03 -7.18
N SER A 76 6.50 8.89 -5.97
CA SER A 76 5.67 8.81 -4.78
C SER A 76 5.05 10.17 -4.45
N ASP A 77 3.87 10.16 -3.85
CA ASP A 77 3.26 11.36 -3.31
C ASP A 77 4.07 11.82 -2.09
N MET A 78 4.43 13.11 -2.06
CA MET A 78 5.33 13.64 -1.02
C MET A 78 4.74 13.63 0.38
N GLU A 79 3.47 13.99 0.52
CA GLU A 79 2.82 13.96 1.83
C GLU A 79 2.77 12.55 2.39
N ASN A 80 2.43 11.60 1.53
CA ASN A 80 2.36 10.19 1.92
C ASN A 80 3.75 9.65 2.21
N LEU A 81 4.76 10.11 1.51
CA LEU A 81 6.14 9.71 1.78
C LEU A 81 6.58 10.16 3.18
N PHE A 82 6.27 11.39 3.56
CA PHE A 82 6.57 11.88 4.91
C PHE A 82 5.83 11.09 5.98
N PHE A 83 4.56 10.75 5.73
CA PHE A 83 3.78 9.94 6.65
C PHE A 83 4.43 8.57 6.86
N VAL A 84 4.78 7.87 5.77
CA VAL A 84 5.40 6.53 5.87
C VAL A 84 6.76 6.59 6.55
N ALA A 85 7.55 7.62 6.29
CA ALA A 85 8.83 7.80 6.96
C ALA A 85 8.64 7.96 8.47
N GLY A 86 7.65 8.76 8.88
CA GLY A 86 7.32 8.94 10.28
C GLY A 86 6.84 7.65 10.94
N LEU A 87 6.03 6.88 10.23
CA LEU A 87 5.53 5.61 10.74
C LEU A 87 6.67 4.60 10.92
N ARG A 88 7.59 4.52 9.96
CA ARG A 88 8.77 3.65 10.06
C ARG A 88 9.65 4.02 11.24
N GLN A 89 9.88 5.30 11.44
CA GLN A 89 10.70 5.78 12.54
C GLN A 89 10.06 5.44 13.89
N LEU A 90 8.74 5.55 13.97
CA LEU A 90 8.00 5.31 15.21
C LEU A 90 7.94 3.82 15.56
N ILE A 91 7.73 2.94 14.58
CA ILE A 91 7.46 1.52 14.81
C ILE A 91 8.72 0.66 14.66
N GLY A 92 9.57 0.98 13.69
CA GLY A 92 10.79 0.23 13.44
C GLY A 92 10.55 -1.07 12.68
N GLU A 93 11.15 -2.16 13.14
CA GLU A 93 11.21 -3.42 12.41
C GLU A 93 9.88 -4.15 12.24
N LYS A 94 8.86 -3.74 12.97
CA LYS A 94 7.54 -4.37 12.89
C LYS A 94 6.66 -3.79 11.79
N VAL A 95 7.18 -2.86 11.01
CA VAL A 95 6.40 -2.25 9.93
C VAL A 95 7.20 -2.22 8.64
N TYR A 96 6.51 -2.50 7.54
CA TYR A 96 6.96 -2.14 6.21
C TYR A 96 5.82 -1.40 5.54
N CYS A 97 6.09 -0.20 5.05
CA CYS A 97 5.04 0.64 4.47
C CYS A 97 5.57 1.41 3.28
N LEU A 98 4.68 1.66 2.33
CA LEU A 98 4.99 2.39 1.11
C LEU A 98 3.92 3.45 0.88
N PRO A 99 4.30 4.64 0.39
CA PRO A 99 3.34 5.64 -0.04
C PRO A 99 2.76 5.25 -1.39
N SER A 100 1.56 5.77 -1.68
CA SER A 100 1.01 5.65 -3.01
C SER A 100 1.73 6.59 -3.97
N PHE A 101 1.51 6.35 -5.26
CA PHE A 101 2.09 7.16 -6.32
C PHE A 101 1.39 8.51 -6.43
N GLN A 102 2.12 9.50 -6.92
CA GLN A 102 1.55 10.78 -7.30
C GLN A 102 0.88 10.61 -8.67
N VAL A 103 -0.43 10.72 -8.72
CA VAL A 103 -1.19 10.58 -9.96
C VAL A 103 -1.84 11.89 -10.35
N LYS A 104 -1.95 12.12 -11.65
CA LYS A 104 -2.54 13.35 -12.19
C LYS A 104 -3.96 13.14 -12.67
N GLU A 105 -4.36 11.89 -12.87
CA GLU A 105 -5.68 11.56 -13.36
C GLU A 105 -6.75 11.87 -12.32
N ILE A 106 -7.87 12.41 -12.79
CA ILE A 106 -9.05 12.67 -11.98
C ILE A 106 -10.24 12.01 -12.67
N ASN A 107 -11.34 11.83 -11.95
CA ASN A 107 -12.56 11.24 -12.50
C ASN A 107 -12.42 9.79 -12.93
N VAL A 108 -11.57 9.05 -12.24
CA VAL A 108 -11.39 7.63 -12.50
C VAL A 108 -12.12 6.81 -11.43
N THR A 109 -12.24 5.51 -11.67
CA THR A 109 -13.02 4.64 -10.80
C THR A 109 -12.37 4.43 -9.45
N ASN A 110 -13.21 4.40 -8.41
CA ASN A 110 -12.79 3.96 -7.08
C ASN A 110 -13.30 2.55 -6.79
N VAL A 111 -14.06 1.97 -7.72
CA VAL A 111 -14.66 0.64 -7.55
C VAL A 111 -13.62 -0.43 -7.85
N GLY A 112 -13.52 -1.42 -6.98
CA GLY A 112 -12.64 -2.57 -7.20
C GLY A 112 -11.17 -2.33 -6.90
N LEU A 113 -10.82 -1.19 -6.29
CA LEU A 113 -9.41 -0.90 -5.98
C LEU A 113 -8.85 -1.86 -4.92
N GLY A 114 -9.67 -2.23 -3.94
CA GLY A 114 -9.26 -3.20 -2.92
C GLY A 114 -9.00 -4.57 -3.53
N ASP A 115 -9.86 -5.02 -4.44
CA ASP A 115 -9.67 -6.30 -5.13
C ASP A 115 -8.41 -6.28 -6.00
N SER A 116 -8.14 -5.17 -6.67
CA SER A 116 -6.93 -5.00 -7.47
C SER A 116 -5.67 -5.02 -6.60
N PHE A 117 -5.74 -4.41 -5.42
CA PHE A 117 -4.63 -4.45 -4.47
C PHE A 117 -4.35 -5.90 -4.05
N VAL A 118 -5.37 -6.64 -3.67
CA VAL A 118 -5.21 -8.04 -3.26
C VAL A 118 -4.62 -8.87 -4.39
N GLY A 119 -5.12 -8.71 -5.61
CA GLY A 119 -4.58 -9.42 -6.77
C GLY A 119 -3.10 -9.12 -7.01
N GLY A 120 -2.71 -7.85 -6.94
CA GLY A 120 -1.32 -7.45 -7.09
C GLY A 120 -0.43 -7.97 -5.96
N PHE A 121 -0.94 -7.94 -4.74
CA PHE A 121 -0.22 -8.45 -3.57
C PHE A 121 0.06 -9.95 -3.73
N LEU A 122 -0.96 -10.72 -4.09
CA LEU A 122 -0.82 -12.16 -4.30
C LEU A 122 0.17 -12.47 -5.44
N SER A 123 0.13 -11.70 -6.51
CA SER A 123 1.07 -11.84 -7.63
C SER A 123 2.51 -11.67 -7.14
N GLY A 124 2.76 -10.68 -6.29
CA GLY A 124 4.09 -10.45 -5.72
C GLY A 124 4.57 -11.59 -4.84
N LEU A 125 3.66 -12.28 -4.16
CA LEU A 125 4.02 -13.46 -3.36
C LEU A 125 4.49 -14.62 -4.24
N VAL A 126 3.82 -14.82 -5.37
CA VAL A 126 4.14 -15.92 -6.29
C VAL A 126 5.48 -15.71 -6.98
N GLU A 127 5.84 -14.47 -7.27
CA GLU A 127 7.07 -14.13 -7.98
C GLU A 127 8.33 -14.12 -7.13
N ARG A 128 8.23 -14.47 -5.88
CA ARG A 128 9.39 -14.47 -4.98
C ARG A 128 10.47 -15.47 -5.38
#